data_918b761c25040405a5678c9dff931452
#
_entry.id   918b761c25040405a5678c9dff931452
#
_cell.length_a   1.000
_cell.length_b   1.000
_cell.length_c   1.000
_cell.angle_alpha   90.00
_cell.angle_beta   90.00
_cell.angle_gamma   90.00
#
_symmetry.space_group_name_H-M   'P 1'
#
loop_
_entity.id
_entity.type
_entity.pdbx_description
1 polymer ?
#
loop_
_entity_poly.entity_id
_entity_poly.type
_entity_poly.pdbx_seq_one_letter_code
_entity_poly.pdbx_strand_id
1 'polypeptide(L)'
;MKLLELEKLVNSEYFWIGDTEIVGSTLIIKDIRDGYTFELTIQEEDNLYHIKKKMNVLGEETTMSFSCNPHTVDGAIHRIAFSLMEADKAAGRVVRDFLYDIFVNRRMRVDTVVTKKKKEVYDMIFGQLTLSVEGNVVNIYYKDNTDFNIDRQDTIKCEDREVALDTFNYSCYLAKETVKTLKSLYSVI
;
A
#
# COMPACT_ATOMS: atom_id res chain seq x y z
N MET A 1 4.20 -28.90 3.93
CA MET A 1 2.81 -28.50 3.53
C MET A 1 2.77 -28.49 2.02
N LYS A 2 1.73 -29.05 1.39
CA LYS A 2 1.61 -29.04 -0.07
C LYS A 2 0.93 -27.76 -0.55
N LEU A 3 1.15 -27.34 -1.80
CA LEU A 3 0.55 -26.10 -2.35
C LEU A 3 -0.95 -26.04 -2.19
N LEU A 4 -1.66 -27.17 -2.35
CA LEU A 4 -3.11 -27.25 -2.14
C LEU A 4 -3.53 -26.98 -0.68
N GLU A 5 -2.69 -27.34 0.29
CA GLU A 5 -2.93 -27.04 1.72
C GLU A 5 -2.68 -25.56 2.00
N LEU A 6 -1.68 -24.97 1.35
CA LEU A 6 -1.42 -23.54 1.43
C LEU A 6 -2.54 -22.71 0.80
N GLU A 7 -3.05 -23.14 -0.36
CA GLU A 7 -4.20 -22.49 -1.00
C GLU A 7 -5.43 -22.51 -0.08
N LYS A 8 -5.73 -23.67 0.54
CA LYS A 8 -6.84 -23.78 1.51
C LYS A 8 -6.62 -22.87 2.72
N LEU A 9 -5.40 -22.79 3.24
CA LEU A 9 -5.06 -21.90 4.35
C LEU A 9 -5.29 -20.43 3.97
N VAL A 10 -4.81 -20.01 2.81
CA VAL A 10 -5.01 -18.63 2.31
C VAL A 10 -6.50 -18.34 2.15
N ASN A 11 -7.24 -19.21 1.51
CA ASN A 11 -8.68 -19.02 1.28
C ASN A 11 -9.53 -19.04 2.57
N SER A 12 -9.07 -19.69 3.65
CA SER A 12 -9.79 -19.74 4.92
C SER A 12 -9.39 -18.60 5.88
N GLU A 13 -8.10 -18.29 5.98
CA GLU A 13 -7.59 -17.38 7.00
C GLU A 13 -7.13 -16.01 6.44
N TYR A 14 -6.73 -15.97 5.16
CA TYR A 14 -6.17 -14.79 4.52
C TYR A 14 -6.86 -14.42 3.20
N PHE A 15 -8.12 -14.80 3.00
CA PHE A 15 -8.91 -14.58 1.76
C PHE A 15 -8.91 -13.12 1.28
N TRP A 16 -8.70 -12.19 2.19
CA TRP A 16 -8.69 -10.74 1.92
C TRP A 16 -7.38 -10.23 1.27
N ILE A 17 -6.31 -11.06 1.18
CA ILE A 17 -5.07 -10.65 0.49
C ILE A 17 -5.14 -10.83 -1.03
N GLY A 18 -6.10 -11.58 -1.54
CA GLY A 18 -6.32 -11.73 -2.97
C GLY A 18 -6.91 -13.07 -3.37
N ASP A 19 -7.22 -13.19 -4.64
CA ASP A 19 -7.69 -14.44 -5.27
C ASP A 19 -6.54 -15.41 -5.48
N THR A 20 -6.78 -16.71 -5.32
CA THR A 20 -5.77 -17.76 -5.42
C THR A 20 -5.90 -18.58 -6.68
N GLU A 21 -4.76 -18.99 -7.26
CA GLU A 21 -4.67 -19.88 -8.40
C GLU A 21 -3.42 -20.78 -8.27
N ILE A 22 -3.53 -22.07 -8.57
CA ILE A 22 -2.38 -22.98 -8.67
C ILE A 22 -2.07 -23.24 -10.14
N VAL A 23 -0.85 -22.89 -10.57
CA VAL A 23 -0.33 -23.14 -11.91
C VAL A 23 0.94 -23.97 -11.82
N GLY A 24 0.85 -25.26 -12.17
CA GLY A 24 1.96 -26.20 -12.02
C GLY A 24 2.41 -26.36 -10.57
N SER A 25 3.66 -26.02 -10.28
CA SER A 25 4.25 -26.05 -8.93
C SER A 25 4.23 -24.66 -8.24
N THR A 26 3.34 -23.78 -8.63
CA THR A 26 3.28 -22.41 -8.11
C THR A 26 1.86 -22.09 -7.65
N LEU A 27 1.73 -21.62 -6.41
CA LEU A 27 0.54 -20.94 -5.91
C LEU A 27 0.71 -19.42 -6.17
N ILE A 28 -0.29 -18.84 -6.79
CA ILE A 28 -0.34 -17.41 -7.12
C ILE A 28 -1.51 -16.80 -6.37
N ILE A 29 -1.27 -15.68 -5.69
CA ILE A 29 -2.28 -14.90 -4.98
C ILE A 29 -2.24 -13.50 -5.56
N LYS A 30 -3.37 -13.00 -6.04
CA LYS A 30 -3.47 -11.70 -6.71
C LYS A 30 -4.61 -10.84 -6.17
N ASP A 31 -4.33 -9.56 -5.93
CA ASP A 31 -5.32 -8.50 -5.75
C ASP A 31 -5.05 -7.40 -6.77
N ILE A 32 -6.02 -7.17 -7.64
CA ILE A 32 -5.90 -6.19 -8.74
C ILE A 32 -7.00 -5.15 -8.57
N ARG A 33 -6.58 -3.89 -8.39
CA ARG A 33 -7.44 -2.72 -8.32
C ARG A 33 -6.91 -1.64 -9.27
N ASP A 34 -7.71 -0.64 -9.59
CA ASP A 34 -7.26 0.49 -10.41
C ASP A 34 -6.08 1.21 -9.73
N GLY A 35 -4.90 1.16 -10.35
CA GLY A 35 -3.67 1.76 -9.83
C GLY A 35 -2.98 0.99 -8.70
N TYR A 36 -3.43 -0.23 -8.36
CA TYR A 36 -2.82 -1.10 -7.37
C TYR A 36 -2.86 -2.55 -7.80
N THR A 37 -1.73 -3.21 -7.83
CA THR A 37 -1.63 -4.66 -8.04
C THR A 37 -0.72 -5.27 -6.98
N PHE A 38 -1.24 -6.27 -6.30
CA PHE A 38 -0.48 -7.16 -5.42
C PHE A 38 -0.42 -8.55 -6.04
N GLU A 39 0.77 -9.14 -6.07
CA GLU A 39 0.98 -10.52 -6.49
C GLU A 39 1.94 -11.20 -5.52
N LEU A 40 1.54 -12.32 -4.98
CA LEU A 40 2.38 -13.20 -4.18
C LEU A 40 2.47 -14.54 -4.91
N THR A 41 3.68 -14.94 -5.30
CA THR A 41 3.95 -16.26 -5.88
C THR A 41 4.71 -17.12 -4.90
N ILE A 42 4.27 -18.36 -4.73
CA ILE A 42 4.88 -19.36 -3.86
C ILE A 42 5.17 -20.57 -4.72
N GLN A 43 6.42 -20.76 -5.08
CA GLN A 43 6.88 -21.88 -5.92
C GLN A 43 7.55 -22.96 -5.07
N GLU A 44 7.09 -24.20 -5.24
CA GLU A 44 7.73 -25.38 -4.60
C GLU A 44 8.83 -25.91 -5.53
N GLU A 45 10.07 -25.90 -5.06
CA GLU A 45 11.25 -26.40 -5.79
C GLU A 45 12.29 -26.92 -4.77
N ASP A 46 12.84 -28.13 -5.02
CA ASP A 46 13.92 -28.74 -4.23
C ASP A 46 13.65 -28.80 -2.71
N ASN A 47 12.41 -29.13 -2.31
CA ASN A 47 11.95 -29.12 -0.90
C ASN A 47 12.03 -27.74 -0.21
N LEU A 48 12.06 -26.66 -0.97
CA LEU A 48 11.95 -25.29 -0.51
C LEU A 48 10.73 -24.63 -1.13
N TYR A 49 10.24 -23.59 -0.47
CA TYR A 49 9.31 -22.64 -1.06
C TYR A 49 10.02 -21.34 -1.37
N HIS A 50 9.99 -20.96 -2.64
CA HIS A 50 10.46 -19.66 -3.14
C HIS A 50 9.29 -18.70 -3.17
N ILE A 51 9.34 -17.69 -2.32
CA ILE A 51 8.28 -16.71 -2.16
C ILE A 51 8.72 -15.41 -2.82
N LYS A 52 7.88 -14.89 -3.70
CA LYS A 52 8.09 -13.59 -4.35
C LYS A 52 6.84 -12.74 -4.16
N LYS A 53 6.98 -11.62 -3.48
CA LYS A 53 5.96 -10.59 -3.31
C LYS A 53 6.27 -9.45 -4.27
N LYS A 54 5.29 -9.08 -5.07
CA LYS A 54 5.35 -8.01 -6.04
C LYS A 54 4.17 -7.06 -5.82
N MET A 55 4.46 -5.78 -5.74
CA MET A 55 3.45 -4.74 -5.66
C MET A 55 3.71 -3.70 -6.74
N ASN A 56 2.67 -3.33 -7.46
CA ASN A 56 2.72 -2.19 -8.36
C ASN A 56 1.67 -1.18 -7.90
N VAL A 57 2.12 0.00 -7.54
CA VAL A 57 1.25 1.09 -7.10
C VAL A 57 1.54 2.30 -7.97
N LEU A 58 0.53 2.71 -8.74
CA LEU A 58 0.61 3.88 -9.62
C LEU A 58 1.76 3.83 -10.64
N GLY A 59 2.10 2.60 -11.11
CA GLY A 59 3.21 2.36 -12.05
C GLY A 59 4.56 2.10 -11.39
N GLU A 60 4.69 2.27 -10.07
CA GLU A 60 5.91 1.95 -9.33
C GLU A 60 5.87 0.51 -8.82
N GLU A 61 6.87 -0.28 -9.23
CA GLU A 61 6.99 -1.68 -8.85
C GLU A 61 7.95 -1.87 -7.67
N THR A 62 7.53 -2.64 -6.69
CA THR A 62 8.36 -3.15 -5.60
C THR A 62 8.33 -4.67 -5.58
N THR A 63 9.48 -5.29 -5.42
CA THR A 63 9.61 -6.74 -5.36
C THR A 63 10.44 -7.14 -4.15
N MET A 64 9.98 -8.16 -3.43
CA MET A 64 10.69 -8.85 -2.36
C MET A 64 10.71 -10.36 -2.70
N SER A 65 11.83 -11.02 -2.48
CA SER A 65 11.96 -12.47 -2.69
C SER A 65 12.78 -13.10 -1.58
N PHE A 66 12.34 -14.25 -1.12
CA PHE A 66 13.08 -15.09 -0.16
C PHE A 66 12.66 -16.56 -0.30
N SER A 67 13.41 -17.44 0.34
CA SER A 67 13.10 -18.88 0.38
C SER A 67 12.88 -19.31 1.81
N CYS A 68 11.99 -20.27 2.02
CA CYS A 68 11.73 -20.86 3.33
C CYS A 68 11.47 -22.37 3.23
N ASN A 69 11.57 -23.04 4.37
CA ASN A 69 11.29 -24.47 4.48
C ASN A 69 9.77 -24.73 4.53
N PRO A 70 9.32 -25.95 4.17
CA PRO A 70 7.90 -26.33 4.26
C PRO A 70 7.29 -26.20 5.66
N HIS A 71 8.09 -26.21 6.71
CA HIS A 71 7.64 -26.06 8.10
C HIS A 71 7.48 -24.60 8.55
N THR A 72 7.94 -23.63 7.75
CA THR A 72 7.92 -22.20 8.09
C THR A 72 7.17 -21.34 7.06
N VAL A 73 6.64 -21.96 6.01
CA VAL A 73 5.96 -21.25 4.92
C VAL A 73 4.64 -20.60 5.37
N ASP A 74 3.90 -21.25 6.25
CA ASP A 74 2.68 -20.73 6.87
C ASP A 74 2.97 -19.46 7.68
N GLY A 75 4.02 -19.48 8.50
CA GLY A 75 4.49 -18.31 9.24
C GLY A 75 4.94 -17.17 8.33
N ALA A 76 5.56 -17.48 7.18
CA ALA A 76 5.95 -16.49 6.20
C ALA A 76 4.73 -15.83 5.54
N ILE A 77 3.72 -16.61 5.16
CA ILE A 77 2.44 -16.10 4.61
C ILE A 77 1.71 -15.25 5.66
N HIS A 78 1.63 -15.74 6.91
CA HIS A 78 1.04 -15.00 8.02
C HIS A 78 1.69 -13.62 8.19
N ARG A 79 3.02 -13.55 8.18
CA ARG A 79 3.76 -12.29 8.30
C ARG A 79 3.45 -11.32 7.16
N ILE A 80 3.39 -11.80 5.91
CA ILE A 80 3.03 -10.98 4.75
C ILE A 80 1.58 -10.47 4.90
N ALA A 81 0.64 -11.34 5.22
CA ALA A 81 -0.76 -10.99 5.41
C ALA A 81 -0.93 -9.97 6.55
N PHE A 82 -0.25 -10.18 7.67
CA PHE A 82 -0.28 -9.25 8.81
C PHE A 82 0.28 -7.88 8.44
N SER A 83 1.42 -7.82 7.71
CA SER A 83 2.01 -6.57 7.24
C SER A 83 1.04 -5.77 6.34
N LEU A 84 0.37 -6.45 5.41
CA LEU A 84 -0.63 -5.82 4.54
C LEU A 84 -1.85 -5.30 5.33
N MET A 85 -2.31 -6.04 6.32
CA MET A 85 -3.43 -5.65 7.18
C MET A 85 -3.08 -4.41 8.02
N GLU A 86 -1.91 -4.39 8.64
CA GLU A 86 -1.46 -3.23 9.42
C GLU A 86 -1.24 -2.00 8.53
N ALA A 87 -0.71 -2.20 7.32
CA ALA A 87 -0.57 -1.15 6.33
C ALA A 87 -1.92 -0.55 5.92
N ASP A 88 -2.92 -1.39 5.65
CA ASP A 88 -4.29 -0.94 5.31
C ASP A 88 -4.92 -0.15 6.45
N LYS A 89 -4.86 -0.66 7.67
CA LYS A 89 -5.42 0.03 8.84
C LYS A 89 -4.75 1.37 9.11
N ALA A 90 -3.42 1.40 9.11
CA ALA A 90 -2.64 2.60 9.40
C ALA A 90 -2.83 3.66 8.30
N ALA A 91 -2.67 3.27 7.04
CA ALA A 91 -2.86 4.16 5.90
C ALA A 91 -4.32 4.63 5.80
N GLY A 92 -5.29 3.72 5.96
CA GLY A 92 -6.72 4.04 5.88
C GLY A 92 -7.12 5.09 6.90
N ARG A 93 -6.67 4.97 8.14
CA ARG A 93 -6.99 5.94 9.19
C ARG A 93 -6.28 7.28 8.97
N VAL A 94 -4.96 7.26 8.82
CA VAL A 94 -4.20 8.51 8.81
C VAL A 94 -4.39 9.29 7.50
N VAL A 95 -4.29 8.63 6.35
CA VAL A 95 -4.39 9.32 5.04
C VAL A 95 -5.79 9.85 4.79
N ARG A 96 -6.83 9.08 5.07
CA ARG A 96 -8.22 9.53 4.87
C ARG A 96 -8.57 10.67 5.80
N ASP A 97 -8.24 10.56 7.08
CA ASP A 97 -8.52 11.62 8.06
C ASP A 97 -7.76 12.90 7.71
N PHE A 98 -6.52 12.78 7.29
CA PHE A 98 -5.70 13.91 6.85
C PHE A 98 -6.30 14.62 5.64
N LEU A 99 -6.67 13.88 4.60
CA LEU A 99 -7.28 14.45 3.40
C LEU A 99 -8.69 15.00 3.66
N TYR A 100 -9.48 14.30 4.47
CA TYR A 100 -10.81 14.78 4.86
C TYR A 100 -10.71 16.12 5.59
N ASP A 101 -9.77 16.28 6.51
CA ASP A 101 -9.56 17.55 7.20
C ASP A 101 -9.18 18.67 6.23
N ILE A 102 -8.27 18.41 5.28
CA ILE A 102 -7.87 19.40 4.28
C ILE A 102 -9.05 19.82 3.42
N PHE A 103 -9.76 18.88 2.82
CA PHE A 103 -10.84 19.20 1.86
C PHE A 103 -12.10 19.75 2.54
N VAL A 104 -12.54 19.13 3.64
CA VAL A 104 -13.83 19.44 4.27
C VAL A 104 -13.71 20.53 5.31
N ASN A 105 -12.83 20.34 6.30
CA ASN A 105 -12.74 21.26 7.42
C ASN A 105 -12.05 22.58 7.02
N ARG A 106 -11.00 22.49 6.20
CA ARG A 106 -10.22 23.67 5.77
C ARG A 106 -10.64 24.21 4.42
N ARG A 107 -11.53 23.52 3.69
CA ARG A 107 -11.98 23.86 2.34
C ARG A 107 -10.83 24.10 1.36
N MET A 108 -9.73 23.42 1.56
CA MET A 108 -8.54 23.51 0.73
C MET A 108 -8.61 22.46 -0.36
N ARG A 109 -8.05 22.75 -1.53
CA ARG A 109 -8.03 21.81 -2.66
C ARG A 109 -6.71 21.08 -2.68
N VAL A 110 -6.77 19.76 -2.86
CA VAL A 110 -5.60 18.95 -3.22
C VAL A 110 -5.74 18.61 -4.70
N ASP A 111 -5.00 19.31 -5.56
CA ASP A 111 -5.05 19.04 -7.00
C ASP A 111 -4.15 17.89 -7.38
N THR A 112 -3.17 17.52 -6.52
CA THR A 112 -2.21 16.48 -6.86
C THR A 112 -1.59 15.81 -5.64
N VAL A 113 -1.27 14.51 -5.77
CA VAL A 113 -0.60 13.67 -4.78
C VAL A 113 0.81 13.34 -5.27
N VAL A 114 1.80 13.60 -4.43
CA VAL A 114 3.20 13.32 -4.72
C VAL A 114 3.68 12.12 -3.92
N THR A 115 4.33 11.20 -4.59
CA THR A 115 4.98 10.07 -3.94
C THR A 115 6.49 10.19 -4.08
N LYS A 116 7.20 10.21 -2.96
CA LYS A 116 8.67 10.18 -2.96
C LYS A 116 9.17 8.83 -2.48
N LYS A 117 9.28 7.88 -3.37
CA LYS A 117 10.35 6.88 -3.35
C LYS A 117 11.55 7.38 -4.15
N LYS A 118 11.29 8.19 -5.12
CA LYS A 118 12.16 9.06 -5.94
C LYS A 118 11.36 10.33 -6.15
N LYS A 119 11.96 11.48 -6.04
CA LYS A 119 11.36 12.80 -6.23
C LYS A 119 10.47 12.88 -7.46
N GLU A 120 9.21 12.52 -7.36
CA GLU A 120 8.20 12.93 -8.32
C GLU A 120 7.26 13.91 -7.63
N VAL A 121 7.22 15.11 -8.14
CA VAL A 121 6.43 16.21 -7.60
C VAL A 121 5.31 16.45 -8.57
N TYR A 122 4.07 16.32 -8.09
CA TYR A 122 2.91 16.75 -8.83
C TYR A 122 2.61 18.20 -8.45
N ASP A 123 2.71 19.10 -9.41
CA ASP A 123 2.44 20.50 -9.19
C ASP A 123 0.95 20.78 -8.99
N MET A 124 0.64 21.60 -8.02
CA MET A 124 -0.70 22.00 -7.66
C MET A 124 -0.86 23.51 -7.76
N ILE A 125 -2.08 23.93 -8.11
CA ILE A 125 -2.41 25.34 -8.15
C ILE A 125 -2.54 25.91 -6.73
N PHE A 126 -3.04 25.13 -5.76
CA PHE A 126 -3.37 25.61 -4.42
C PHE A 126 -2.67 24.90 -3.27
N GLY A 127 -2.15 23.71 -3.44
CA GLY A 127 -1.44 22.99 -2.39
C GLY A 127 -0.89 21.64 -2.85
N GLN A 128 0.15 21.17 -2.22
CA GLN A 128 0.90 19.96 -2.57
C GLN A 128 0.85 18.95 -1.44
N LEU A 129 0.40 17.73 -1.72
CA LEU A 129 0.50 16.60 -0.81
C LEU A 129 1.74 15.77 -1.15
N THR A 130 2.63 15.58 -0.20
CA THR A 130 3.82 14.74 -0.34
C THR A 130 3.74 13.55 0.59
N LEU A 131 3.97 12.36 0.05
CA LEU A 131 4.13 11.13 0.80
C LEU A 131 5.59 10.66 0.65
N SER A 132 6.22 10.28 1.76
CA SER A 132 7.58 9.75 1.74
C SER A 132 7.75 8.66 2.79
N VAL A 133 8.75 7.79 2.62
CA VAL A 133 9.11 6.76 3.58
C VAL A 133 10.60 6.87 3.92
N GLU A 134 10.89 6.90 5.22
CA GLU A 134 12.25 6.95 5.75
C GLU A 134 12.37 5.93 6.90
N GLY A 135 13.23 4.91 6.70
CA GLY A 135 13.35 3.83 7.67
C GLY A 135 12.02 3.11 7.88
N ASN A 136 11.50 3.16 9.10
CA ASN A 136 10.21 2.59 9.50
C ASN A 136 9.10 3.64 9.69
N VAL A 137 9.24 4.83 9.09
CA VAL A 137 8.27 5.93 9.21
C VAL A 137 7.77 6.34 7.84
N VAL A 138 6.46 6.45 7.69
CA VAL A 138 5.80 7.07 6.54
C VAL A 138 5.41 8.48 6.93
N ASN A 139 5.85 9.46 6.14
CA ASN A 139 5.55 10.88 6.34
C ASN A 139 4.49 11.33 5.34
N ILE A 140 3.54 12.12 5.82
CA ILE A 140 2.51 12.78 5.03
C ILE A 140 2.67 14.27 5.26
N TYR A 141 2.91 15.03 4.22
CA TYR A 141 3.12 16.47 4.30
C TYR A 141 2.25 17.18 3.27
N TYR A 142 1.50 18.16 3.73
CA TYR A 142 0.74 19.07 2.88
C TYR A 142 1.39 20.46 2.96
N LYS A 143 1.71 21.02 1.80
CA LYS A 143 2.18 22.39 1.65
C LYS A 143 1.10 23.21 0.96
N ASP A 144 0.66 24.27 1.60
CA ASP A 144 -0.21 25.25 1.02
C ASP A 144 0.61 26.26 0.18
N ASN A 145 0.24 26.40 -1.09
CA ASN A 145 0.84 27.37 -2.00
C ASN A 145 0.07 28.68 -2.06
N THR A 146 -0.96 28.84 -1.22
CA THR A 146 -1.71 30.09 -1.08
C THR A 146 -1.03 31.06 -0.12
N ASP A 147 -1.46 32.31 -0.08
CA ASP A 147 -0.95 33.34 0.82
C ASP A 147 -1.17 33.02 2.31
N PHE A 148 -2.03 32.03 2.63
CA PHE A 148 -2.26 31.62 4.02
C PHE A 148 -1.15 30.73 4.58
N ASN A 149 -0.33 30.11 3.72
CA ASN A 149 0.87 29.32 4.05
C ASN A 149 0.67 28.32 5.22
N ILE A 150 -0.47 27.58 5.18
CA ILE A 150 -0.82 26.60 6.20
C ILE A 150 -0.23 25.26 5.79
N ASP A 151 0.87 24.90 6.40
CA ASP A 151 1.48 23.59 6.25
C ASP A 151 0.92 22.62 7.29
N ARG A 152 0.74 21.36 6.89
CA ARG A 152 0.34 20.28 7.79
C ARG A 152 1.18 19.04 7.56
N GLN A 153 1.55 18.39 8.64
CA GLN A 153 2.32 17.15 8.62
C GLN A 153 1.68 16.11 9.55
N ASP A 154 1.77 14.86 9.13
CA ASP A 154 1.46 13.70 9.95
C ASP A 154 2.45 12.58 9.66
N THR A 155 2.54 11.58 10.56
CA THR A 155 3.46 10.46 10.43
C THR A 155 2.80 9.15 10.84
N ILE A 156 3.16 8.06 10.16
CA ILE A 156 2.80 6.70 10.52
C ILE A 156 4.08 5.99 10.93
N LYS A 157 4.21 5.64 12.21
CA LYS A 157 5.31 4.79 12.70
C LYS A 157 4.93 3.34 12.53
N CYS A 158 5.77 2.58 11.85
CA CYS A 158 5.60 1.16 11.58
C CYS A 158 6.56 0.33 12.43
N GLU A 159 6.27 -0.95 12.61
CA GLU A 159 7.07 -1.87 13.40
C GLU A 159 8.47 -2.06 12.79
N ASP A 160 8.52 -2.23 11.47
CA ASP A 160 9.75 -2.38 10.73
C ASP A 160 9.70 -1.71 9.35
N ARG A 161 10.80 -1.81 8.59
CA ARG A 161 10.92 -1.21 7.26
C ARG A 161 10.00 -1.86 6.24
N GLU A 162 9.74 -3.15 6.34
CA GLU A 162 8.85 -3.87 5.41
C GLU A 162 7.41 -3.38 5.55
N VAL A 163 6.92 -3.31 6.79
CA VAL A 163 5.60 -2.72 7.10
C VAL A 163 5.52 -1.27 6.66
N ALA A 164 6.60 -0.50 6.82
CA ALA A 164 6.64 0.90 6.37
C ALA A 164 6.54 1.03 4.85
N LEU A 165 7.20 0.15 4.09
CA LEU A 165 7.10 0.15 2.62
C LEU A 165 5.69 -0.24 2.16
N ASP A 166 5.07 -1.25 2.76
CA ASP A 166 3.68 -1.63 2.46
C ASP A 166 2.71 -0.49 2.82
N THR A 167 2.89 0.11 3.99
CA THR A 167 2.11 1.27 4.46
C THR A 167 2.27 2.46 3.53
N PHE A 168 3.47 2.76 3.07
CA PHE A 168 3.74 3.82 2.12
C PHE A 168 3.05 3.55 0.78
N ASN A 169 3.21 2.36 0.21
CA ASN A 169 2.58 1.97 -1.05
C ASN A 169 1.05 2.08 -0.96
N TYR A 170 0.47 1.57 0.12
CA TYR A 170 -0.96 1.65 0.33
C TYR A 170 -1.45 3.08 0.58
N SER A 171 -0.66 3.89 1.30
CA SER A 171 -0.95 5.31 1.51
C SER A 171 -0.96 6.09 0.20
N CYS A 172 -0.05 5.82 -0.71
CA CYS A 172 -0.01 6.43 -2.05
C CYS A 172 -1.28 6.10 -2.85
N TYR A 173 -1.66 4.83 -2.85
CA TYR A 173 -2.88 4.38 -3.51
C TYR A 173 -4.13 5.06 -2.93
N LEU A 174 -4.30 5.01 -1.60
CA LEU A 174 -5.44 5.62 -0.91
C LEU A 174 -5.50 7.13 -1.09
N ALA A 175 -4.37 7.82 -1.05
CA ALA A 175 -4.32 9.26 -1.27
C ALA A 175 -4.85 9.63 -2.66
N LYS A 176 -4.42 8.92 -3.70
CA LYS A 176 -4.89 9.14 -5.07
C LYS A 176 -6.38 8.86 -5.22
N GLU A 177 -6.86 7.73 -4.71
CA GLU A 177 -8.28 7.36 -4.77
C GLU A 177 -9.16 8.36 -3.99
N THR A 178 -8.72 8.76 -2.80
CA THR A 178 -9.44 9.73 -1.98
C THR A 178 -9.50 11.10 -2.66
N VAL A 179 -8.40 11.58 -3.21
CA VAL A 179 -8.35 12.85 -3.96
C VAL A 179 -9.26 12.78 -5.18
N LYS A 180 -9.25 11.70 -5.95
CA LYS A 180 -10.14 11.48 -7.10
C LYS A 180 -11.62 11.55 -6.69
N THR A 181 -11.98 10.87 -5.60
CA THR A 181 -13.35 10.87 -5.06
C THR A 181 -13.78 12.27 -4.59
N LEU A 182 -12.93 12.95 -3.81
CA LEU A 182 -13.22 14.27 -3.30
C LEU A 182 -13.32 15.31 -4.43
N LYS A 183 -12.46 15.26 -5.44
CA LYS A 183 -12.57 16.11 -6.63
C LYS A 183 -13.92 15.92 -7.34
N SER A 184 -14.37 14.69 -7.50
CA SER A 184 -15.66 14.41 -8.14
C SER A 184 -16.85 14.96 -7.34
N LEU A 185 -16.80 14.89 -6.01
CA LEU A 185 -17.84 15.43 -5.13
C LEU A 185 -17.88 16.96 -5.13
N TYR A 186 -16.74 17.64 -5.24
CA TYR A 186 -16.65 19.09 -5.20
C TYR A 186 -16.66 19.77 -6.58
N SER A 187 -16.56 19.02 -7.68
CA SER A 187 -16.70 19.55 -9.03
C SER A 187 -18.17 19.76 -9.46
N VAL A 188 -19.12 19.36 -8.64
CA VAL A 188 -20.58 19.47 -8.87
C VAL A 188 -21.16 20.71 -8.15
N ILE A 189 -20.34 21.45 -7.43
CA ILE A 189 -20.69 22.72 -6.78
C ILE A 189 -19.96 23.87 -7.49
#